data_03602368a16d199516cb1494aad17a42
#
_entry.id   03602368a16d199516cb1494aad17a42
#
_cell.length_a   1.000
_cell.length_b   1.000
_cell.length_c   1.000
_cell.angle_alpha   90.00
_cell.angle_beta   90.00
_cell.angle_gamma   90.00
#
_symmetry.space_group_name_H-M   'P 1'
#
loop_
_entity.id
_entity.type
_entity.pdbx_description
1 polymer ?
#
loop_
_entity_poly.entity_id
_entity_poly.type
_entity_poly.pdbx_seq_one_letter_code
_entity_poly.pdbx_strand_id
1 'polypeptide(L)'
;YLDGVCASSPWEARLGREEFGKEVHAYAAAYSDADFDELLTLCDEIDFNSFAQLERFRTAGVSPAPPRSRQDAGGTVFGLRINPECSTQDPAHAIYDPCAPKSRLGVRRKDFEGRSLDGISGLHFHCLCEQNADDLETTLKAVEEQFGDILPRMDWVNFGGGHHITRDDYDIELLVKLINDFKAKYDVQVILEPGEAVALNAGVLVARVLDVIDNDGAIAILDVSCTCHMPDVLEMPYRPEIAGAAVPNEKAHTYKLAGLSCLAGDVIGDYSFDEPLQVGDELYFQDMAHYSMVKTTFFNGIQHPDLGVKRGEKTEIIRAFDYRDYRNRLS
;
A
#
# COMPACT_ATOMS: atom_id res chain seq x y z
N TYR A 1 -11.95 0.40 15.16
CA TYR A 1 -11.28 1.66 14.89
C TYR A 1 -11.38 2.07 13.42
N LEU A 2 -11.32 1.11 12.48
CA LEU A 2 -11.48 1.36 11.06
C LEU A 2 -12.94 1.13 10.63
N ASP A 3 -13.44 1.96 9.70
CA ASP A 3 -14.83 1.87 9.21
C ASP A 3 -14.95 0.88 8.05
N GLY A 4 -13.85 0.60 7.35
CA GLY A 4 -13.83 -0.30 6.21
C GLY A 4 -12.42 -0.69 5.78
N VAL A 5 -12.35 -1.27 4.58
CA VAL A 5 -11.13 -1.64 3.88
C VAL A 5 -11.17 -1.14 2.44
N CYS A 6 -9.99 -0.86 1.87
CA CYS A 6 -9.83 -0.53 0.47
C CYS A 6 -9.22 -1.71 -0.28
N ALA A 7 -9.71 -1.97 -1.48
CA ALA A 7 -9.34 -3.09 -2.32
C ALA A 7 -8.96 -2.62 -3.73
N SER A 8 -7.99 -3.29 -4.35
CA SER A 8 -7.59 -3.05 -5.74
C SER A 8 -7.99 -4.19 -6.69
N SER A 9 -8.68 -5.20 -6.18
CA SER A 9 -9.13 -6.36 -6.94
C SER A 9 -10.38 -7.00 -6.31
N PRO A 10 -11.15 -7.81 -7.07
CA PRO A 10 -12.26 -8.57 -6.51
C PRO A 10 -11.87 -9.51 -5.36
N TRP A 11 -10.66 -10.04 -5.37
CA TRP A 11 -10.22 -10.95 -4.31
C TRP A 11 -9.93 -10.22 -3.01
N GLU A 12 -9.33 -9.04 -3.06
CA GLU A 12 -9.16 -8.19 -1.89
C GLU A 12 -10.53 -7.70 -1.37
N ALA A 13 -11.43 -7.29 -2.26
CA ALA A 13 -12.78 -6.88 -1.89
C ALA A 13 -13.55 -8.02 -1.20
N ARG A 14 -13.44 -9.25 -1.72
CA ARG A 14 -14.05 -10.44 -1.12
C ARG A 14 -13.46 -10.72 0.25
N LEU A 15 -12.13 -10.69 0.39
CA LEU A 15 -11.46 -10.86 1.68
C LEU A 15 -11.95 -9.82 2.70
N GLY A 16 -12.04 -8.55 2.30
CA GLY A 16 -12.56 -7.49 3.14
C GLY A 16 -14.01 -7.74 3.58
N ARG A 17 -14.86 -8.19 2.66
CA ARG A 17 -16.26 -8.49 2.94
C ARG A 17 -16.42 -9.71 3.87
N GLU A 18 -15.67 -10.77 3.64
CA GLU A 18 -15.78 -12.03 4.39
C GLU A 18 -15.13 -11.95 5.77
N GLU A 19 -13.95 -11.34 5.89
CA GLU A 19 -13.15 -11.38 7.12
C GLU A 19 -13.23 -10.09 7.96
N PHE A 20 -13.39 -8.92 7.32
CA PHE A 20 -13.48 -7.66 8.05
C PHE A 20 -14.95 -7.26 8.32
N GLY A 21 -15.85 -7.52 7.39
CA GLY A 21 -17.30 -7.42 7.56
C GLY A 21 -17.86 -6.00 7.72
N LYS A 22 -17.13 -4.99 7.26
CA LYS A 22 -17.54 -3.57 7.23
C LYS A 22 -17.55 -3.04 5.80
N GLU A 23 -17.48 -1.72 5.61
CA GLU A 23 -17.42 -1.10 4.28
C GLU A 23 -16.23 -1.60 3.46
N VAL A 24 -16.46 -1.82 2.17
CA VAL A 24 -15.45 -2.20 1.20
C VAL A 24 -15.46 -1.20 0.07
N HIS A 25 -14.36 -0.50 -0.14
CA HIS A 25 -14.15 0.46 -1.22
C HIS A 25 -13.19 -0.16 -2.23
N ALA A 26 -13.41 0.07 -3.53
CA ALA A 26 -12.54 -0.46 -4.56
C ALA A 26 -12.02 0.63 -5.48
N TYR A 27 -10.71 0.60 -5.72
CA TYR A 27 -10.07 1.36 -6.77
C TYR A 27 -9.06 0.50 -7.52
N ALA A 28 -9.13 0.52 -8.85
CA ALA A 28 -8.09 0.02 -9.73
C ALA A 28 -7.90 0.94 -10.95
N ALA A 29 -6.70 0.91 -11.54
CA ALA A 29 -6.42 1.71 -12.74
C ALA A 29 -7.32 1.34 -13.93
N ALA A 30 -7.82 0.11 -13.97
CA ALA A 30 -8.82 -0.36 -14.92
C ALA A 30 -9.54 -1.60 -14.38
N TYR A 31 -10.78 -1.82 -14.84
CA TYR A 31 -11.58 -3.00 -14.53
C TYR A 31 -11.89 -3.79 -15.81
N SER A 32 -11.80 -5.12 -15.74
CA SER A 32 -12.47 -5.98 -16.72
C SER A 32 -13.99 -6.01 -16.45
N ASP A 33 -14.81 -6.43 -17.42
CA ASP A 33 -16.26 -6.52 -17.20
C ASP A 33 -16.57 -7.53 -16.07
N ALA A 34 -15.87 -8.67 -16.06
CA ALA A 34 -16.07 -9.69 -15.03
C ALA A 34 -15.67 -9.22 -13.64
N ASP A 35 -14.55 -8.49 -13.51
CA ASP A 35 -14.12 -7.93 -12.22
C ASP A 35 -15.10 -6.88 -11.72
N PHE A 36 -15.60 -6.03 -12.63
CA PHE A 36 -16.54 -4.98 -12.27
C PHE A 36 -17.90 -5.56 -11.81
N ASP A 37 -18.42 -6.58 -12.51
CA ASP A 37 -19.63 -7.27 -12.11
C ASP A 37 -19.51 -7.91 -10.73
N GLU A 38 -18.35 -8.50 -10.41
CA GLU A 38 -18.07 -9.05 -9.09
C GLU A 38 -17.97 -7.95 -8.03
N LEU A 39 -17.22 -6.87 -8.29
CA LEU A 39 -17.06 -5.75 -7.37
C LEU A 39 -18.39 -5.07 -7.01
N LEU A 40 -19.33 -4.96 -7.96
CA LEU A 40 -20.68 -4.44 -7.69
C LEU A 40 -21.44 -5.24 -6.61
N THR A 41 -21.11 -6.51 -6.42
CA THR A 41 -21.73 -7.33 -5.38
C THR A 41 -21.02 -7.28 -4.03
N LEU A 42 -19.78 -6.78 -4.02
CA LEU A 42 -18.89 -6.82 -2.86
C LEU A 42 -18.66 -5.44 -2.24
N CYS A 43 -18.70 -4.37 -3.05
CA CYS A 43 -18.24 -3.05 -2.63
C CYS A 43 -19.39 -2.08 -2.34
N ASP A 44 -19.20 -1.26 -1.33
CA ASP A 44 -20.05 -0.13 -1.00
C ASP A 44 -19.68 1.10 -1.86
N GLU A 45 -18.41 1.18 -2.28
CA GLU A 45 -17.90 2.26 -3.12
C GLU A 45 -16.94 1.70 -4.18
N ILE A 46 -17.02 2.25 -5.42
CA ILE A 46 -16.09 1.94 -6.51
C ILE A 46 -15.67 3.25 -7.17
N ASP A 47 -14.34 3.46 -7.24
CA ASP A 47 -13.75 4.62 -7.89
C ASP A 47 -13.31 4.32 -9.31
N PHE A 48 -13.74 5.14 -10.25
CA PHE A 48 -13.27 5.10 -11.64
C PHE A 48 -11.97 5.88 -11.83
N ASN A 49 -11.11 5.37 -12.66
CA ASN A 49 -9.84 6.01 -13.02
C ASN A 49 -9.93 6.92 -14.25
N SER A 50 -11.06 6.89 -14.98
CA SER A 50 -11.27 7.71 -16.16
C SER A 50 -12.75 7.88 -16.50
N PHE A 51 -13.07 8.96 -17.23
CA PHE A 51 -14.40 9.13 -17.78
C PHE A 51 -14.80 8.02 -18.77
N ALA A 52 -13.85 7.43 -19.49
CA ALA A 52 -14.13 6.33 -20.40
C ALA A 52 -14.61 5.08 -19.64
N GLN A 53 -14.04 4.78 -18.46
CA GLN A 53 -14.54 3.71 -17.59
C GLN A 53 -15.96 4.03 -17.09
N LEU A 54 -16.17 5.23 -16.58
CA LEU A 54 -17.49 5.67 -16.11
C LEU A 54 -18.55 5.52 -17.21
N GLU A 55 -18.28 5.99 -18.42
CA GLU A 55 -19.18 5.89 -19.56
C GLU A 55 -19.46 4.44 -19.97
N ARG A 56 -18.41 3.58 -20.00
CA ARG A 56 -18.52 2.16 -20.33
C ARG A 56 -19.48 1.42 -19.39
N PHE A 57 -19.31 1.59 -18.11
CA PHE A 57 -20.09 0.85 -17.12
C PHE A 57 -21.50 1.45 -16.91
N ARG A 58 -21.69 2.73 -17.15
CA ARG A 58 -23.05 3.35 -17.20
C ARG A 58 -23.88 2.79 -18.36
N THR A 59 -23.29 2.60 -19.53
CA THR A 59 -24.00 2.02 -20.71
C THR A 59 -24.31 0.54 -20.54
N ALA A 60 -23.60 -0.17 -19.66
CA ALA A 60 -23.88 -1.55 -19.30
C ALA A 60 -25.10 -1.73 -18.37
N GLY A 61 -25.82 -0.64 -18.05
CA GLY A 61 -27.06 -0.69 -17.26
C GLY A 61 -26.86 -0.54 -15.75
N VAL A 62 -25.65 -0.20 -15.32
CA VAL A 62 -25.36 0.12 -13.94
C VAL A 62 -25.92 1.52 -13.66
N SER A 63 -27.06 1.58 -12.98
CA SER A 63 -27.64 2.84 -12.55
C SER A 63 -26.98 3.24 -11.23
N PRO A 64 -26.32 4.39 -11.15
CA PRO A 64 -25.81 4.88 -9.88
C PRO A 64 -26.96 5.06 -8.90
N ALA A 65 -26.73 4.70 -7.64
CA ALA A 65 -27.66 5.07 -6.58
C ALA A 65 -27.81 6.60 -6.55
N PRO A 66 -29.00 7.14 -6.27
CA PRO A 66 -29.16 8.58 -6.14
C PRO A 66 -28.27 9.10 -4.99
N PRO A 67 -27.70 10.31 -5.11
CA PRO A 67 -26.89 10.90 -4.06
C PRO A 67 -27.71 10.99 -2.76
N ARG A 68 -27.33 10.24 -1.77
CA ARG A 68 -27.85 10.29 -0.39
C ARG A 68 -26.75 9.81 0.55
N SER A 69 -26.87 10.22 1.81
CA SER A 69 -25.92 9.81 2.85
C SER A 69 -25.66 8.30 2.78
N ARG A 70 -24.40 7.89 2.90
CA ARG A 70 -23.94 6.48 2.84
C ARG A 70 -24.81 5.49 3.63
N GLN A 71 -25.46 5.94 4.69
CA GLN A 71 -26.30 5.12 5.55
C GLN A 71 -27.67 4.72 4.95
N ASP A 72 -28.12 5.38 3.88
CA ASP A 72 -29.44 5.18 3.30
C ASP A 72 -29.45 4.54 1.90
N ALA A 73 -28.29 4.36 1.27
CA ALA A 73 -28.19 3.83 -0.07
C ALA A 73 -27.94 2.31 -0.03
N GLY A 74 -28.97 1.53 -0.26
CA GLY A 74 -28.86 0.07 -0.41
C GLY A 74 -28.17 -0.38 -1.71
N GLY A 75 -27.11 0.33 -2.19
CA GLY A 75 -26.37 0.04 -3.41
C GLY A 75 -25.00 0.70 -3.46
N THR A 76 -24.12 0.22 -4.35
CA THR A 76 -22.78 0.75 -4.56
C THR A 76 -22.80 2.20 -5.03
N VAL A 77 -22.04 3.08 -4.37
CA VAL A 77 -21.81 4.45 -4.81
C VAL A 77 -20.53 4.55 -5.64
N PHE A 78 -20.44 5.58 -6.48
CA PHE A 78 -19.31 5.73 -7.39
C PHE A 78 -18.54 7.02 -7.16
N GLY A 79 -17.22 6.90 -7.20
CA GLY A 79 -16.29 8.00 -7.20
C GLY A 79 -15.48 8.12 -8.49
N LEU A 80 -14.76 9.21 -8.60
CA LEU A 80 -13.79 9.43 -9.67
C LEU A 80 -12.45 9.81 -9.07
N ARG A 81 -11.41 9.03 -9.38
CA ARG A 81 -10.05 9.39 -8.96
C ARG A 81 -9.57 10.58 -9.81
N ILE A 82 -9.15 11.63 -9.15
CA ILE A 82 -8.53 12.81 -9.73
C ILE A 82 -7.02 12.80 -9.57
N ASN A 83 -6.33 13.47 -10.49
CA ASN A 83 -4.90 13.73 -10.39
C ASN A 83 -4.69 15.25 -10.33
N PRO A 84 -4.30 15.80 -9.18
CA PRO A 84 -4.07 17.23 -9.03
C PRO A 84 -2.74 17.70 -9.63
N GLU A 85 -1.99 16.81 -10.31
CA GLU A 85 -0.69 17.13 -10.93
C GLU A 85 0.30 17.79 -9.93
N CYS A 86 0.17 17.43 -8.64
CA CYS A 86 0.99 17.91 -7.55
C CYS A 86 1.74 16.73 -6.92
N SER A 87 3.04 16.69 -7.08
CA SER A 87 3.90 15.69 -6.45
C SER A 87 4.65 16.31 -5.27
N THR A 88 4.63 15.61 -4.15
CA THR A 88 5.44 15.90 -2.96
C THR A 88 6.52 14.83 -2.75
N GLN A 89 6.62 13.86 -3.67
CA GLN A 89 7.58 12.77 -3.60
C GLN A 89 9.01 13.23 -3.90
N ASP A 90 9.99 12.65 -3.20
CA ASP A 90 11.40 12.79 -3.58
C ASP A 90 11.60 12.22 -5.00
N PRO A 91 12.26 12.96 -5.90
CA PRO A 91 12.58 12.45 -7.24
C PRO A 91 13.34 11.12 -7.26
N ALA A 92 14.08 10.78 -6.20
CA ALA A 92 14.71 9.47 -6.04
C ALA A 92 13.69 8.34 -5.89
N HIS A 93 12.47 8.65 -5.45
CA HIS A 93 11.37 7.71 -5.22
C HIS A 93 10.26 7.84 -6.28
N ALA A 94 10.59 8.25 -7.48
CA ALA A 94 9.63 8.53 -8.56
C ALA A 94 8.71 7.34 -8.92
N ILE A 95 9.10 6.11 -8.60
CA ILE A 95 8.26 4.91 -8.79
C ILE A 95 6.99 4.94 -7.93
N TYR A 96 7.01 5.67 -6.82
CA TYR A 96 5.87 5.84 -5.91
C TYR A 96 5.15 7.17 -6.07
N ASP A 97 5.44 7.94 -7.13
CA ASP A 97 4.76 9.20 -7.42
C ASP A 97 3.54 8.99 -8.34
N PRO A 98 2.31 8.98 -7.81
CA PRO A 98 1.10 8.83 -8.61
C PRO A 98 0.79 10.06 -9.45
N CYS A 99 1.42 11.20 -9.18
CA CYS A 99 1.25 12.46 -9.92
C CYS A 99 2.36 12.72 -10.93
N ALA A 100 3.32 11.80 -11.11
CA ALA A 100 4.41 11.92 -12.07
C ALA A 100 3.89 12.13 -13.51
N PRO A 101 4.68 12.78 -14.37
CA PRO A 101 4.36 12.91 -15.80
C PRO A 101 4.08 11.54 -16.43
N LYS A 102 2.98 11.43 -17.19
CA LYS A 102 2.48 10.19 -17.82
C LYS A 102 1.99 9.14 -16.81
N SER A 103 1.72 9.49 -15.56
CA SER A 103 1.04 8.60 -14.65
C SER A 103 -0.27 8.11 -15.27
N ARG A 104 -0.58 6.82 -15.07
CA ARG A 104 -1.85 6.22 -15.46
C ARG A 104 -2.97 6.44 -14.45
N LEU A 105 -2.71 7.15 -13.34
CA LEU A 105 -3.58 7.22 -12.17
C LEU A 105 -4.29 8.57 -12.08
N GLY A 106 -5.62 8.52 -12.12
CA GLY A 106 -6.49 9.67 -11.92
C GLY A 106 -6.68 10.57 -13.15
N VAL A 107 -7.80 11.29 -13.13
CA VAL A 107 -8.22 12.22 -14.19
C VAL A 107 -7.71 13.62 -13.87
N ARG A 108 -6.99 14.25 -14.81
CA ARG A 108 -6.49 15.62 -14.65
C ARG A 108 -7.59 16.64 -14.90
N ARG A 109 -7.46 17.80 -14.33
CA ARG A 109 -8.46 18.90 -14.46
C ARG A 109 -8.87 19.20 -15.90
N LYS A 110 -7.92 19.26 -16.82
CA LYS A 110 -8.17 19.54 -18.25
C LYS A 110 -9.10 18.54 -18.93
N ASP A 111 -9.16 17.31 -18.42
CA ASP A 111 -9.95 16.23 -19.00
C ASP A 111 -11.42 16.23 -18.50
N PHE A 112 -11.79 17.19 -17.62
CA PHE A 112 -13.16 17.40 -17.13
C PHE A 112 -14.01 18.28 -18.07
N GLU A 113 -13.40 18.99 -18.99
CA GLU A 113 -14.13 19.91 -19.87
C GLU A 113 -15.19 19.18 -20.70
N GLY A 114 -16.43 19.62 -20.62
CA GLY A 114 -17.56 19.03 -21.33
C GLY A 114 -18.00 17.64 -20.82
N ARG A 115 -17.49 17.18 -19.68
CA ARG A 115 -17.87 15.88 -19.08
C ARG A 115 -18.96 16.03 -18.04
N SER A 116 -19.88 15.06 -17.99
CA SER A 116 -20.88 14.94 -16.95
C SER A 116 -20.32 14.17 -15.75
N LEU A 117 -20.65 14.65 -14.55
CA LEU A 117 -20.41 13.96 -13.29
C LEU A 117 -21.67 13.25 -12.77
N ASP A 118 -22.71 13.11 -13.61
CA ASP A 118 -23.93 12.42 -13.18
C ASP A 118 -23.61 11.00 -12.70
N GLY A 119 -24.07 10.66 -11.50
CA GLY A 119 -23.81 9.37 -10.88
C GLY A 119 -22.47 9.25 -10.15
N ILE A 120 -21.70 10.32 -10.08
CA ILE A 120 -20.51 10.42 -9.22
C ILE A 120 -20.90 11.12 -7.93
N SER A 121 -20.69 10.44 -6.81
CA SER A 121 -20.96 10.95 -5.47
C SER A 121 -19.75 11.54 -4.78
N GLY A 122 -18.53 11.18 -5.24
CA GLY A 122 -17.32 11.65 -4.60
C GLY A 122 -16.11 11.73 -5.52
N LEU A 123 -15.07 12.38 -5.01
CA LEU A 123 -13.76 12.42 -5.63
C LEU A 123 -12.74 11.70 -4.74
N HIS A 124 -11.83 10.99 -5.38
CA HIS A 124 -10.70 10.34 -4.74
C HIS A 124 -9.39 10.89 -5.29
N PHE A 125 -8.43 11.17 -4.44
CA PHE A 125 -7.04 11.34 -4.84
C PHE A 125 -6.12 10.56 -3.91
N HIS A 126 -5.00 10.08 -4.44
CA HIS A 126 -3.98 9.39 -3.68
C HIS A 126 -2.63 9.88 -4.22
N CYS A 127 -2.00 10.80 -3.52
CA CYS A 127 -0.79 11.51 -3.97
C CYS A 127 0.41 11.24 -3.06
N LEU A 128 0.17 10.78 -1.83
CA LEU A 128 1.20 10.57 -0.82
C LEU A 128 1.73 9.13 -0.82
N CYS A 129 2.97 8.96 -0.37
CA CYS A 129 3.57 7.68 -0.02
C CYS A 129 4.51 7.92 1.17
N GLU A 130 4.18 7.36 2.34
CA GLU A 130 4.91 7.49 3.60
C GLU A 130 5.19 8.94 4.03
N GLN A 131 4.26 9.84 3.76
CA GLN A 131 4.45 11.28 3.97
C GLN A 131 3.65 11.83 5.16
N ASN A 132 4.03 13.02 5.62
CA ASN A 132 3.45 13.70 6.77
C ASN A 132 2.29 14.65 6.35
N ALA A 133 1.67 15.31 7.32
CA ALA A 133 0.49 16.15 7.12
C ALA A 133 0.78 17.46 6.35
N ASP A 134 2.01 17.97 6.34
CA ASP A 134 2.42 19.13 5.54
C ASP A 134 2.45 18.83 4.04
N ASP A 135 2.79 17.60 3.65
CA ASP A 135 2.66 17.13 2.28
C ASP A 135 1.18 17.04 1.86
N LEU A 136 0.30 16.61 2.78
CA LEU A 136 -1.14 16.68 2.56
C LEU A 136 -1.61 18.12 2.39
N GLU A 137 -1.16 19.06 3.23
CA GLU A 137 -1.51 20.48 3.08
C GLU A 137 -1.15 21.01 1.69
N THR A 138 0.02 20.66 1.19
CA THR A 138 0.49 21.02 -0.15
C THR A 138 -0.41 20.41 -1.24
N THR A 139 -0.76 19.13 -1.10
CA THR A 139 -1.65 18.42 -2.02
C THR A 139 -3.05 19.03 -2.02
N LEU A 140 -3.61 19.32 -0.83
CA LEU A 140 -4.95 19.92 -0.71
C LEU A 140 -5.04 21.30 -1.38
N LYS A 141 -4.00 22.13 -1.28
CA LYS A 141 -3.94 23.41 -2.01
C LYS A 141 -4.10 23.19 -3.51
N ALA A 142 -3.39 22.23 -4.09
CA ALA A 142 -3.48 21.91 -5.52
C ALA A 142 -4.86 21.33 -5.90
N VAL A 143 -5.43 20.48 -5.04
CA VAL A 143 -6.79 19.95 -5.24
C VAL A 143 -7.83 21.08 -5.21
N GLU A 144 -7.74 21.99 -4.25
CA GLU A 144 -8.65 23.12 -4.14
C GLU A 144 -8.50 24.11 -5.33
N GLU A 145 -7.29 24.40 -5.76
CA GLU A 145 -7.02 25.27 -6.91
C GLU A 145 -7.61 24.71 -8.21
N GLN A 146 -7.51 23.39 -8.41
CA GLN A 146 -7.92 22.77 -9.66
C GLN A 146 -9.38 22.29 -9.65
N PHE A 147 -9.89 21.80 -8.53
CA PHE A 147 -11.20 21.16 -8.43
C PHE A 147 -12.17 21.83 -7.48
N GLY A 148 -11.83 23.00 -6.92
CA GLY A 148 -12.64 23.71 -5.94
C GLY A 148 -14.04 24.07 -6.40
N ASP A 149 -14.30 24.17 -7.70
CA ASP A 149 -15.62 24.37 -8.28
C ASP A 149 -16.47 23.09 -8.35
N ILE A 150 -15.83 21.93 -8.22
CA ILE A 150 -16.47 20.60 -8.27
C ILE A 150 -16.73 20.08 -6.86
N LEU A 151 -15.83 20.32 -5.91
CA LEU A 151 -15.90 19.81 -4.54
C LEU A 151 -17.26 20.04 -3.84
N PRO A 152 -17.92 21.22 -3.94
CA PRO A 152 -19.22 21.44 -3.31
C PRO A 152 -20.37 20.61 -3.88
N ARG A 153 -20.14 19.86 -4.95
CA ARG A 153 -21.13 18.99 -5.60
C ARG A 153 -21.00 17.54 -5.17
N MET A 154 -19.99 17.23 -4.35
CA MET A 154 -19.68 15.88 -3.89
C MET A 154 -20.25 15.64 -2.49
N ASP A 155 -20.61 14.40 -2.21
CA ASP A 155 -21.03 13.96 -0.88
C ASP A 155 -19.79 13.63 -0.02
N TRP A 156 -18.71 13.19 -0.67
CA TRP A 156 -17.46 12.82 0.01
C TRP A 156 -16.21 13.11 -0.85
N VAL A 157 -15.07 13.22 -0.16
CA VAL A 157 -13.75 13.29 -0.78
C VAL A 157 -12.81 12.34 -0.05
N ASN A 158 -12.24 11.40 -0.79
CA ASN A 158 -11.25 10.45 -0.30
C ASN A 158 -9.84 11.00 -0.58
N PHE A 159 -9.07 11.23 0.49
CA PHE A 159 -7.71 11.74 0.41
C PHE A 159 -6.67 10.66 0.11
N GLY A 160 -7.12 9.38 -0.02
CA GLY A 160 -6.28 8.25 -0.30
C GLY A 160 -5.40 7.80 0.86
N GLY A 161 -4.38 7.05 0.51
CA GLY A 161 -3.38 6.54 1.44
C GLY A 161 -2.08 7.32 1.44
N GLY A 162 -1.02 6.68 1.95
CA GLY A 162 0.31 7.27 2.07
C GLY A 162 0.48 8.22 3.26
N HIS A 163 -0.56 8.38 4.07
CA HIS A 163 -0.54 9.09 5.35
C HIS A 163 0.10 8.22 6.42
N HIS A 164 1.31 8.55 6.85
CA HIS A 164 2.04 7.72 7.82
C HIS A 164 1.66 8.02 9.27
N ILE A 165 0.36 8.05 9.55
CA ILE A 165 -0.30 8.58 10.76
C ILE A 165 0.11 7.93 12.08
N THR A 166 0.74 6.76 12.05
CA THR A 166 1.21 6.04 13.25
C THR A 166 2.69 6.21 13.50
N ARG A 167 3.40 6.97 12.65
CA ARG A 167 4.81 7.31 12.85
C ARG A 167 4.94 8.38 13.93
N ASP A 168 5.96 8.26 14.79
CA ASP A 168 6.15 9.12 15.97
C ASP A 168 6.27 10.62 15.64
N ASP A 169 6.79 10.97 14.48
CA ASP A 169 7.00 12.35 14.01
C ASP A 169 5.85 12.89 13.14
N TYR A 170 4.73 12.15 13.03
CA TYR A 170 3.59 12.60 12.23
C TYR A 170 2.79 13.69 12.94
N ASP A 171 2.52 14.79 12.23
CA ASP A 171 1.72 15.91 12.75
C ASP A 171 0.22 15.61 12.70
N ILE A 172 -0.28 14.91 13.73
CA ILE A 172 -1.70 14.57 13.88
C ILE A 172 -2.56 15.82 14.05
N GLU A 173 -2.07 16.87 14.73
CA GLU A 173 -2.85 18.09 14.96
C GLU A 173 -3.11 18.82 13.64
N LEU A 174 -2.10 18.90 12.79
CA LEU A 174 -2.24 19.45 11.44
C LEU A 174 -3.21 18.62 10.60
N LEU A 175 -3.10 17.28 10.60
CA LEU A 175 -4.03 16.39 9.88
C LEU A 175 -5.48 16.67 10.28
N VAL A 176 -5.76 16.66 11.59
CA VAL A 176 -7.11 16.90 12.12
C VAL A 176 -7.62 18.28 11.72
N LYS A 177 -6.77 19.29 11.77
CA LYS A 177 -7.10 20.65 11.32
C LYS A 177 -7.47 20.68 9.84
N LEU A 178 -6.63 20.09 8.98
CA LEU A 178 -6.85 20.06 7.52
C LEU A 178 -8.17 19.36 7.18
N ILE A 179 -8.46 18.22 7.80
CA ILE A 179 -9.71 17.48 7.60
C ILE A 179 -10.92 18.34 8.02
N ASN A 180 -10.88 18.97 9.20
CA ASN A 180 -11.99 19.75 9.70
C ASN A 180 -12.24 21.01 8.87
N ASP A 181 -11.18 21.72 8.46
CA ASP A 181 -11.26 22.90 7.61
C ASP A 181 -11.86 22.54 6.24
N PHE A 182 -11.42 21.41 5.65
CA PHE A 182 -11.92 20.95 4.36
C PHE A 182 -13.40 20.54 4.43
N LYS A 183 -13.78 19.77 5.45
CA LYS A 183 -15.19 19.41 5.71
C LYS A 183 -16.07 20.64 5.89
N ALA A 184 -15.63 21.61 6.69
CA ALA A 184 -16.39 22.83 6.93
C ALA A 184 -16.53 23.70 5.68
N LYS A 185 -15.51 23.71 4.80
CA LYS A 185 -15.48 24.52 3.58
C LYS A 185 -16.38 23.97 2.48
N TYR A 186 -16.43 22.66 2.30
CA TYR A 186 -17.10 22.02 1.17
C TYR A 186 -18.36 21.22 1.53
N ASP A 187 -18.65 21.05 2.80
CA ASP A 187 -19.77 20.24 3.34
C ASP A 187 -19.73 18.80 2.84
N VAL A 188 -18.55 18.19 2.90
CA VAL A 188 -18.28 16.81 2.44
C VAL A 188 -17.82 15.92 3.57
N GLN A 189 -18.04 14.61 3.45
CA GLN A 189 -17.36 13.61 4.25
C GLN A 189 -15.92 13.47 3.74
N VAL A 190 -14.94 13.33 4.65
CA VAL A 190 -13.55 13.02 4.32
C VAL A 190 -13.24 11.57 4.67
N ILE A 191 -12.58 10.87 3.75
CA ILE A 191 -12.10 9.49 3.90
C ILE A 191 -10.58 9.48 3.79
N LEU A 192 -9.94 8.61 4.55
CA LEU A 192 -8.51 8.30 4.46
C LEU A 192 -8.31 6.79 4.26
N GLU A 193 -7.23 6.41 3.58
CA GLU A 193 -6.85 5.02 3.30
C GLU A 193 -5.44 4.68 3.83
N PRO A 194 -5.14 4.86 5.13
CA PRO A 194 -3.79 4.69 5.67
C PRO A 194 -3.43 3.20 5.78
N GLY A 195 -3.02 2.57 4.70
CA GLY A 195 -2.75 1.12 4.65
C GLY A 195 -1.53 0.70 5.47
N GLU A 196 -0.34 1.10 5.05
CA GLU A 196 0.93 0.76 5.69
C GLU A 196 0.98 1.24 7.15
N ALA A 197 0.56 2.46 7.41
CA ALA A 197 0.52 3.03 8.75
C ALA A 197 -0.24 2.17 9.78
N VAL A 198 -1.25 1.39 9.35
CA VAL A 198 -2.00 0.49 10.25
C VAL A 198 -1.15 -0.70 10.70
N ALA A 199 -0.22 -1.15 9.85
CA ALA A 199 0.63 -2.31 10.11
C ALA A 199 2.09 -1.93 10.46
N LEU A 200 2.39 -0.62 10.58
CA LEU A 200 3.72 -0.13 10.90
C LEU A 200 4.24 -0.77 12.20
N ASN A 201 5.44 -1.35 12.14
CA ASN A 201 6.08 -2.06 13.25
C ASN A 201 5.27 -3.24 13.82
N ALA A 202 4.28 -3.76 13.10
CA ALA A 202 3.42 -4.84 13.59
C ALA A 202 4.07 -6.22 13.51
N GLY A 203 5.14 -6.40 12.72
CA GLY A 203 5.78 -7.70 12.60
C GLY A 203 7.21 -7.65 12.08
N VAL A 204 7.89 -8.78 12.29
CA VAL A 204 9.28 -8.98 11.90
C VAL A 204 9.42 -10.20 10.98
N LEU A 205 10.38 -10.14 10.07
CA LEU A 205 10.83 -11.33 9.34
C LEU A 205 12.05 -11.91 10.07
N VAL A 206 11.94 -13.17 10.50
CA VAL A 206 13.05 -13.88 11.13
C VAL A 206 13.82 -14.63 10.05
N ALA A 207 15.11 -14.36 9.95
CA ALA A 207 16.01 -15.03 9.04
C ALA A 207 17.13 -15.74 9.82
N ARG A 208 17.66 -16.81 9.25
CA ARG A 208 18.77 -17.57 9.82
C ARG A 208 19.97 -17.53 8.92
N VAL A 209 21.15 -17.38 9.50
CA VAL A 209 22.43 -17.48 8.79
C VAL A 209 22.66 -18.95 8.40
N LEU A 210 22.82 -19.20 7.11
CA LEU A 210 23.09 -20.54 6.55
C LEU A 210 24.56 -20.77 6.28
N ASP A 211 25.28 -19.72 5.88
CA ASP A 211 26.72 -19.80 5.60
C ASP A 211 27.36 -18.42 5.77
N VAL A 212 28.67 -18.42 6.03
CA VAL A 212 29.51 -17.22 6.08
C VAL A 212 30.74 -17.47 5.21
N ILE A 213 30.89 -16.68 4.16
CA ILE A 213 32.01 -16.82 3.20
C ILE A 213 32.82 -15.52 3.16
N ASP A 214 34.06 -15.61 2.66
CA ASP A 214 34.91 -14.47 2.38
C ASP A 214 35.13 -14.36 0.86
N ASN A 215 34.79 -13.17 0.32
CA ASN A 215 35.10 -12.80 -1.06
C ASN A 215 35.34 -11.30 -1.10
N ASP A 216 36.60 -10.90 -0.84
CA ASP A 216 37.00 -9.50 -0.63
C ASP A 216 36.18 -8.80 0.47
N GLY A 217 35.76 -9.57 1.48
CA GLY A 217 34.92 -9.15 2.61
C GLY A 217 33.96 -10.26 3.05
N ALA A 218 33.50 -10.17 4.28
CA ALA A 218 32.60 -11.16 4.87
C ALA A 218 31.18 -11.05 4.29
N ILE A 219 30.62 -12.17 3.86
CA ILE A 219 29.27 -12.29 3.32
C ILE A 219 28.53 -13.34 4.14
N ALA A 220 27.37 -12.99 4.71
CA ALA A 220 26.48 -13.95 5.35
C ALA A 220 25.29 -14.25 4.41
N ILE A 221 25.10 -15.54 4.12
CA ILE A 221 24.00 -16.04 3.30
C ILE A 221 22.88 -16.48 4.23
N LEU A 222 21.68 -15.95 4.01
CA LEU A 222 20.50 -16.16 4.85
C LEU A 222 19.49 -17.09 4.19
N ASP A 223 18.59 -17.69 4.97
CA ASP A 223 17.47 -18.50 4.49
C ASP A 223 16.30 -17.66 3.94
N VAL A 224 16.49 -16.37 3.79
CA VAL A 224 15.54 -15.42 3.15
C VAL A 224 16.14 -14.89 1.84
N SER A 225 15.31 -14.22 1.04
CA SER A 225 15.70 -13.66 -0.26
C SER A 225 14.97 -12.33 -0.47
N CYS A 226 15.68 -11.31 -0.96
CA CYS A 226 15.03 -10.08 -1.39
C CYS A 226 13.98 -10.35 -2.47
N THR A 227 14.32 -11.17 -3.46
CA THR A 227 13.44 -11.50 -4.59
C THR A 227 12.15 -12.20 -4.17
N CYS A 228 12.19 -12.97 -3.08
CA CYS A 228 11.06 -13.78 -2.64
C CYS A 228 10.30 -13.17 -1.48
N HIS A 229 10.98 -12.52 -0.53
CA HIS A 229 10.40 -12.18 0.76
C HIS A 229 10.37 -10.67 1.05
N MET A 230 11.19 -9.87 0.36
CA MET A 230 11.26 -8.42 0.53
C MET A 230 11.64 -7.72 -0.79
N PRO A 231 10.81 -7.84 -1.84
CA PRO A 231 11.16 -7.35 -3.18
C PRO A 231 11.36 -5.84 -3.24
N ASP A 232 10.77 -5.06 -2.34
CA ASP A 232 10.96 -3.61 -2.29
C ASP A 232 12.41 -3.20 -2.00
N VAL A 233 13.20 -4.07 -1.37
CA VAL A 233 14.66 -3.84 -1.23
C VAL A 233 15.36 -3.75 -2.59
N LEU A 234 14.83 -4.42 -3.62
CA LEU A 234 15.35 -4.38 -4.99
C LEU A 234 14.61 -3.37 -5.89
N GLU A 235 13.30 -3.22 -5.71
CA GLU A 235 12.44 -2.34 -6.52
C GLU A 235 12.66 -0.87 -6.19
N MET A 236 12.81 -0.55 -4.91
CA MET A 236 13.18 0.76 -4.41
C MET A 236 14.24 0.60 -3.32
N PRO A 237 15.52 0.55 -3.69
CA PRO A 237 16.58 0.15 -2.78
C PRO A 237 16.57 0.91 -1.46
N TYR A 238 16.31 0.21 -0.40
CA TYR A 238 16.47 0.64 0.98
C TYR A 238 17.15 -0.45 1.78
N ARG A 239 17.64 -0.12 2.94
CA ARG A 239 18.28 -1.07 3.86
C ARG A 239 17.33 -1.35 5.03
N PRO A 240 16.67 -2.53 5.07
CA PRO A 240 15.79 -2.90 6.18
C PRO A 240 16.51 -2.79 7.52
N GLU A 241 15.81 -2.33 8.55
CA GLU A 241 16.34 -2.33 9.91
C GLU A 241 16.42 -3.77 10.43
N ILE A 242 17.53 -4.10 11.12
CA ILE A 242 17.72 -5.39 11.78
C ILE A 242 17.99 -5.12 13.27
N ALA A 243 17.24 -5.79 14.14
CA ALA A 243 17.44 -5.64 15.58
C ALA A 243 18.88 -5.96 15.99
N GLY A 244 19.51 -5.01 16.66
CA GLY A 244 20.89 -5.16 17.13
C GLY A 244 21.99 -4.96 16.08
N ALA A 245 21.64 -4.73 14.80
CA ALA A 245 22.62 -4.37 13.77
C ALA A 245 22.78 -2.84 13.66
N ALA A 246 23.82 -2.40 12.97
CA ALA A 246 24.10 -1.01 12.68
C ALA A 246 24.53 -0.82 11.21
N VAL A 247 24.82 0.42 10.82
CA VAL A 247 25.41 0.71 9.49
C VAL A 247 26.79 0.09 9.35
N PRO A 248 27.28 -0.14 8.14
CA PRO A 248 28.59 -0.74 7.92
C PRO A 248 29.71 0.00 8.66
N ASN A 249 30.59 -0.74 9.29
CA ASN A 249 31.76 -0.24 10.03
C ASN A 249 31.46 0.56 11.32
N GLU A 250 30.24 0.65 11.76
CA GLU A 250 29.89 1.25 13.05
C GLU A 250 30.18 0.29 14.21
N LYS A 251 29.98 -1.01 14.00
CA LYS A 251 30.29 -2.08 14.95
C LYS A 251 31.46 -2.94 14.47
N ALA A 252 31.93 -3.85 15.32
CA ALA A 252 33.17 -4.58 15.16
C ALA A 252 33.23 -5.47 13.88
N HIS A 253 32.10 -6.06 13.47
CA HIS A 253 32.03 -7.05 12.40
C HIS A 253 31.06 -6.61 11.32
N THR A 254 31.56 -6.34 10.10
CA THR A 254 30.74 -5.92 8.97
C THR A 254 30.55 -7.08 8.00
N TYR A 255 29.29 -7.27 7.57
CA TYR A 255 28.89 -8.30 6.60
C TYR A 255 28.01 -7.71 5.51
N LYS A 256 28.17 -8.21 4.29
CA LYS A 256 27.14 -8.16 3.27
C LYS A 256 26.15 -9.29 3.53
N LEU A 257 24.87 -8.97 3.68
CA LEU A 257 23.81 -9.96 3.81
C LEU A 257 23.20 -10.27 2.45
N ALA A 258 23.08 -11.54 2.10
CA ALA A 258 22.61 -12.02 0.81
C ALA A 258 21.61 -13.16 0.96
N GLY A 259 20.73 -13.31 -0.04
CA GLY A 259 19.72 -14.35 -0.08
C GLY A 259 20.11 -15.59 -0.86
N LEU A 260 19.14 -16.49 -1.03
CA LEU A 260 19.31 -17.83 -1.61
C LEU A 260 19.04 -17.93 -3.11
N SER A 261 18.43 -16.90 -3.74
CA SER A 261 18.00 -17.03 -5.12
C SER A 261 19.19 -17.07 -6.09
N CYS A 262 18.94 -17.53 -7.31
CA CYS A 262 19.95 -17.53 -8.37
C CYS A 262 20.28 -16.13 -8.92
N LEU A 263 19.56 -15.09 -8.48
CA LEU A 263 19.84 -13.73 -8.88
C LEU A 263 21.10 -13.23 -8.19
N ALA A 264 22.13 -12.86 -8.97
CA ALA A 264 23.37 -12.32 -8.41
C ALA A 264 23.17 -11.06 -7.55
N GLY A 265 22.10 -10.30 -7.82
CA GLY A 265 21.69 -9.12 -7.06
C GLY A 265 20.75 -9.41 -5.89
N ASP A 266 20.60 -10.66 -5.45
CA ASP A 266 19.81 -11.02 -4.25
C ASP A 266 20.59 -10.65 -2.99
N VAL A 267 20.78 -9.35 -2.79
CA VAL A 267 21.57 -8.74 -1.73
C VAL A 267 20.67 -7.80 -0.92
N ILE A 268 20.66 -8.01 0.40
CA ILE A 268 19.84 -7.23 1.32
C ILE A 268 20.53 -5.91 1.66
N GLY A 269 21.83 -5.95 1.91
CA GLY A 269 22.63 -4.77 2.23
C GLY A 269 23.86 -5.10 3.07
N ASP A 270 24.59 -4.06 3.42
CA ASP A 270 25.76 -4.17 4.30
C ASP A 270 25.38 -3.73 5.72
N TYR A 271 25.76 -4.53 6.72
CA TYR A 271 25.43 -4.33 8.13
C TYR A 271 26.65 -4.62 9.02
N SER A 272 26.68 -4.03 10.20
CA SER A 272 27.68 -4.35 11.23
C SER A 272 27.04 -4.85 12.52
N PHE A 273 27.76 -5.75 13.21
CA PHE A 273 27.34 -6.43 14.43
C PHE A 273 28.44 -6.32 15.49
N ASP A 274 28.08 -6.41 16.78
CA ASP A 274 29.03 -6.39 17.87
C ASP A 274 29.85 -7.69 17.91
N GLU A 275 29.18 -8.84 17.68
CA GLU A 275 29.79 -10.16 17.65
C GLU A 275 29.81 -10.71 16.21
N PRO A 276 30.76 -11.63 15.91
CA PRO A 276 30.81 -12.25 14.59
C PRO A 276 29.61 -13.18 14.36
N LEU A 277 28.99 -13.07 13.19
CA LEU A 277 27.90 -13.95 12.79
C LEU A 277 28.39 -15.39 12.58
N GLN A 278 27.57 -16.34 13.04
CA GLN A 278 27.80 -17.78 12.89
C GLN A 278 26.61 -18.44 12.19
N VAL A 279 26.86 -19.59 11.56
CA VAL A 279 25.80 -20.43 11.00
C VAL A 279 24.82 -20.83 12.10
N GLY A 280 23.55 -20.56 11.88
CA GLY A 280 22.46 -20.80 12.82
C GLY A 280 21.99 -19.57 13.58
N ASP A 281 22.71 -18.45 13.53
CA ASP A 281 22.27 -17.20 14.16
C ASP A 281 20.97 -16.68 13.52
N GLU A 282 20.10 -16.13 14.33
CA GLU A 282 18.83 -15.53 13.90
C GLU A 282 18.94 -14.01 13.80
N LEU A 283 18.49 -13.46 12.68
CA LEU A 283 18.40 -12.03 12.43
C LEU A 283 16.92 -11.63 12.34
N TYR A 284 16.55 -10.50 12.95
CA TYR A 284 15.18 -10.04 13.05
C TYR A 284 15.03 -8.74 12.25
N PHE A 285 14.55 -8.85 11.01
CA PHE A 285 14.24 -7.72 10.16
C PHE A 285 12.97 -7.05 10.63
N GLN A 286 13.03 -5.76 10.94
CA GLN A 286 11.93 -4.99 11.48
C GLN A 286 10.94 -4.57 10.39
N ASP A 287 9.71 -4.30 10.79
CA ASP A 287 8.65 -3.73 9.95
C ASP A 287 8.34 -4.53 8.67
N MET A 288 8.19 -5.85 8.80
CA MET A 288 8.00 -6.80 7.69
C MET A 288 6.58 -7.39 7.61
N ALA A 289 5.56 -6.74 8.22
CA ALA A 289 4.20 -7.28 8.27
C ALA A 289 3.23 -6.67 7.24
N HIS A 290 3.67 -5.81 6.34
CA HIS A 290 2.84 -5.16 5.33
C HIS A 290 3.27 -5.55 3.90
N TYR A 291 3.88 -4.67 3.10
CA TYR A 291 4.23 -4.95 1.71
C TYR A 291 5.17 -6.15 1.53
N SER A 292 6.05 -6.43 2.47
CA SER A 292 6.90 -7.62 2.42
C SER A 292 6.08 -8.91 2.37
N MET A 293 5.05 -9.05 3.24
CA MET A 293 4.19 -10.23 3.26
C MET A 293 3.35 -10.40 1.99
N VAL A 294 2.71 -9.31 1.51
CA VAL A 294 1.77 -9.40 0.38
C VAL A 294 2.47 -9.50 -0.97
N LYS A 295 3.75 -9.15 -1.06
CA LYS A 295 4.56 -9.24 -2.28
C LYS A 295 5.40 -10.51 -2.38
N THR A 296 5.30 -11.48 -1.46
CA THR A 296 6.10 -12.70 -1.47
C THR A 296 5.89 -13.53 -2.74
N THR A 297 6.96 -14.16 -3.22
CA THR A 297 6.97 -15.00 -4.42
C THR A 297 7.64 -16.34 -4.16
N PHE A 298 7.39 -17.33 -5.03
CA PHE A 298 8.07 -18.63 -5.03
C PHE A 298 9.20 -18.71 -6.05
N PHE A 299 9.88 -17.61 -6.34
CA PHE A 299 11.01 -17.65 -7.28
C PHE A 299 12.06 -18.66 -6.82
N ASN A 300 12.62 -19.44 -7.74
CA ASN A 300 13.51 -20.59 -7.50
C ASN A 300 12.93 -21.70 -6.60
N GLY A 301 11.65 -21.70 -6.30
CA GLY A 301 11.05 -22.65 -5.35
C GLY A 301 11.44 -22.39 -3.90
N ILE A 302 11.91 -21.19 -3.57
CA ILE A 302 12.23 -20.80 -2.21
C ILE A 302 10.93 -20.75 -1.41
N GLN A 303 10.91 -21.40 -0.24
CA GLN A 303 9.75 -21.50 0.62
C GLN A 303 9.36 -20.13 1.18
N HIS A 304 8.06 -19.84 1.21
CA HIS A 304 7.58 -18.66 1.95
C HIS A 304 7.85 -18.83 3.45
N PRO A 305 8.15 -17.72 4.16
CA PRO A 305 8.20 -17.74 5.62
C PRO A 305 6.86 -18.17 6.20
N ASP A 306 6.89 -19.01 7.21
CA ASP A 306 5.69 -19.34 7.96
C ASP A 306 5.13 -18.10 8.67
N LEU A 307 3.81 -17.99 8.76
CA LEU A 307 3.16 -16.88 9.44
C LEU A 307 2.90 -17.24 10.90
N GLY A 308 3.47 -16.45 11.80
CA GLY A 308 3.31 -16.60 13.24
C GLY A 308 2.69 -15.37 13.88
N VAL A 309 1.92 -15.59 14.96
CA VAL A 309 1.41 -14.53 15.82
C VAL A 309 2.07 -14.63 17.18
N LYS A 310 2.73 -13.56 17.61
CA LYS A 310 3.33 -13.47 18.95
C LYS A 310 2.36 -12.82 19.92
N ARG A 311 2.06 -13.54 21.03
CA ARG A 311 1.23 -13.05 22.14
C ARG A 311 1.99 -13.24 23.45
N GLY A 312 2.57 -12.17 23.98
CA GLY A 312 3.48 -12.22 25.11
C GLY A 312 4.72 -13.07 24.77
N GLU A 313 5.01 -14.10 25.56
CA GLU A 313 6.16 -15.00 25.35
C GLU A 313 5.89 -16.14 24.34
N LYS A 314 4.66 -16.29 23.86
CA LYS A 314 4.28 -17.39 22.96
C LYS A 314 4.17 -16.91 21.52
N THR A 315 4.78 -17.68 20.62
CA THR A 315 4.55 -17.57 19.18
C THR A 315 3.74 -18.78 18.71
N GLU A 316 2.64 -18.53 18.03
CA GLU A 316 1.79 -19.53 17.40
C GLU A 316 1.92 -19.44 15.90
N ILE A 317 2.29 -20.54 15.23
CA ILE A 317 2.30 -20.61 13.76
C ILE A 317 0.85 -20.80 13.28
N ILE A 318 0.32 -19.78 12.61
CA ILE A 318 -1.05 -19.80 12.10
C ILE A 318 -1.13 -20.28 10.64
N ARG A 319 -0.03 -20.21 9.90
CA ARG A 319 0.09 -20.72 8.54
C ARG A 319 1.52 -21.20 8.29
N ALA A 320 1.68 -22.45 7.91
CA ALA A 320 2.92 -23.01 7.40
C ALA A 320 2.77 -23.25 5.89
N PHE A 321 3.84 -23.01 5.13
CA PHE A 321 3.90 -23.22 3.69
C PHE A 321 4.72 -24.47 3.36
N ASP A 322 4.23 -25.28 2.41
CA ASP A 322 4.90 -26.51 1.99
C ASP A 322 5.04 -26.61 0.46
N TYR A 323 5.61 -27.74 -0.01
CA TYR A 323 5.79 -28.00 -1.43
C TYR A 323 4.46 -27.96 -2.21
N ARG A 324 3.32 -28.26 -1.59
CA ARG A 324 2.02 -28.25 -2.27
C ARG A 324 1.62 -26.83 -2.64
N ASP A 325 1.93 -25.83 -1.80
CA ASP A 325 1.67 -24.43 -2.11
C ASP A 325 2.44 -24.00 -3.37
N TYR A 326 3.73 -24.34 -3.46
CA TYR A 326 4.55 -24.10 -4.64
C TYR A 326 4.02 -24.85 -5.89
N ARG A 327 3.81 -26.15 -5.78
CA ARG A 327 3.32 -26.97 -6.89
C ARG A 327 1.97 -26.47 -7.42
N ASN A 328 1.02 -26.22 -6.52
CA ASN A 328 -0.35 -25.83 -6.90
C ASN A 328 -0.40 -24.43 -7.54
N ARG A 329 0.64 -23.60 -7.34
CA ARG A 329 0.77 -22.33 -8.06
C ARG A 329 1.20 -22.53 -9.51
N LEU A 330 1.90 -23.61 -9.82
CA LEU A 330 2.52 -23.85 -11.12
C LEU A 330 1.73 -24.83 -12.02
N SER A 331 0.76 -25.55 -11.47
CA SER A 331 0.06 -26.62 -12.19
C SER A 331 -1.45 -26.62 -11.99
#